data_c70191989bcd9904a1b373f36812f3c9
#
_entry.id   c70191989bcd9904a1b373f36812f3c9
#
_cell.length_a   1.000
_cell.length_b   1.000
_cell.length_c   1.000
_cell.angle_alpha   90.00
_cell.angle_beta   90.00
_cell.angle_gamma   90.00
#
_symmetry.space_group_name_H-M   'P 1'
#
loop_
_entity.id
_entity.type
_entity.pdbx_description
1 polymer ?
#
loop_
_entity_poly.entity_id
_entity_poly.type
_entity_poly.pdbx_seq_one_letter_code
_entity_poly.pdbx_strand_id
1 'polypeptide(L)'
;MLRRFQDAGHKQIALIGGSTGMIGDPGGRSEERNLLDEETLQNNLEGIRAQLEKLVDLDNATLVNNFDWTKNVNVLDFLRDVGKHATINQMVGRESVRSRMESTHGISFTEFSYMLLQAFDFWWLHKNFNCELQIGGSDQWGNIAQGVDLIRRRSRATAHGLTWPLITRSDGQKYGKSVDGAIWLDAEMTLPYEFHQYWLRVDDRDLERFLLQLTLLDVNGITELVHEHETCLLYTSDAADE
;
A
#
# COMPACT_ATOMS: atom_id res chain seq x y z
N MET A 1 3.62 1.26 8.71
CA MET A 1 3.20 -0.11 9.16
C MET A 1 4.37 -1.08 9.19
N LEU A 2 5.16 -1.28 8.14
CA LEU A 2 6.33 -2.19 8.19
C LEU A 2 7.21 -1.93 9.42
N ARG A 3 7.52 -0.66 9.72
CA ARG A 3 8.31 -0.29 10.90
C ARG A 3 7.65 -0.73 12.22
N ARG A 4 6.34 -0.57 12.37
CA ARG A 4 5.63 -1.03 13.59
C ARG A 4 5.72 -2.55 13.78
N PHE A 5 5.63 -3.33 12.70
CA PHE A 5 5.86 -4.78 12.77
C PHE A 5 7.31 -5.12 13.09
N GLN A 6 8.27 -4.33 12.59
CA GLN A 6 9.68 -4.49 12.93
C GLN A 6 9.94 -4.25 14.41
N ASP A 7 9.42 -3.15 14.94
CA ASP A 7 9.54 -2.79 16.36
C ASP A 7 8.86 -3.84 17.27
N ALA A 8 7.85 -4.56 16.77
CA ALA A 8 7.21 -5.70 17.44
C ALA A 8 7.97 -7.04 17.27
N GLY A 9 9.15 -7.04 16.66
CA GLY A 9 10.01 -8.22 16.53
C GLY A 9 9.70 -9.13 15.34
N HIS A 10 8.81 -8.72 14.42
CA HIS A 10 8.57 -9.47 13.19
C HIS A 10 9.69 -9.24 12.17
N LYS A 11 9.93 -10.23 11.31
CA LYS A 11 10.83 -10.10 10.17
C LYS A 11 10.06 -9.57 8.96
N GLN A 12 10.47 -8.40 8.45
CA GLN A 12 9.81 -7.77 7.32
C GLN A 12 10.42 -8.23 6.00
N ILE A 13 9.51 -8.34 5.01
CA ILE A 13 9.88 -8.42 3.60
C ILE A 13 9.26 -7.20 2.92
N ALA A 14 10.11 -6.29 2.47
CA ALA A 14 9.69 -5.17 1.65
C ALA A 14 9.76 -5.59 0.18
N LEU A 15 8.60 -5.78 -0.44
CA LEU A 15 8.49 -6.17 -1.84
C LEU A 15 8.39 -4.95 -2.73
N ILE A 16 9.31 -4.80 -3.66
CA ILE A 16 9.25 -3.81 -4.71
C ILE A 16 8.68 -4.44 -5.98
N GLY A 17 7.68 -3.80 -6.56
CA GLY A 17 6.94 -4.32 -7.70
C GLY A 17 7.58 -4.02 -9.05
N GLY A 18 8.77 -4.58 -9.35
CA GLY A 18 9.41 -4.42 -10.65
C GLY A 18 8.54 -4.92 -11.80
N SER A 19 8.08 -6.17 -11.76
CA SER A 19 7.18 -6.72 -12.79
C SER A 19 5.78 -6.12 -12.71
N THR A 20 5.22 -6.03 -11.51
CA THR A 20 3.85 -5.51 -11.31
C THR A 20 3.75 -4.01 -11.59
N GLY A 21 4.86 -3.25 -11.46
CA GLY A 21 4.96 -1.85 -11.86
C GLY A 21 4.82 -1.65 -13.37
N MET A 22 5.26 -2.62 -14.18
CA MET A 22 5.09 -2.61 -15.65
C MET A 22 3.63 -2.81 -16.08
N ILE A 23 2.82 -3.46 -15.25
CA ILE A 23 1.42 -3.79 -15.55
C ILE A 23 0.49 -2.73 -14.95
N GLY A 24 0.67 -2.39 -13.67
CA GLY A 24 -0.15 -1.44 -12.93
C GLY A 24 -1.39 -2.06 -12.28
N ASP A 25 -1.59 -1.75 -11.00
CA ASP A 25 -2.77 -2.17 -10.24
C ASP A 25 -4.00 -1.34 -10.67
N PRO A 26 -5.13 -1.98 -11.06
CA PRO A 26 -6.37 -1.28 -11.41
C PRO A 26 -7.05 -0.60 -10.20
N GLY A 27 -6.63 -0.93 -8.98
CA GLY A 27 -7.26 -0.48 -7.75
C GLY A 27 -7.35 1.04 -7.61
N GLY A 28 -8.59 1.56 -7.47
CA GLY A 28 -8.86 2.97 -7.14
C GLY A 28 -8.61 3.98 -8.26
N ARG A 29 -8.55 3.56 -9.52
CA ARG A 29 -8.39 4.42 -10.71
C ARG A 29 -9.49 4.17 -11.73
N SER A 30 -9.80 5.21 -12.49
CA SER A 30 -10.76 5.16 -13.60
C SER A 30 -10.12 4.82 -14.94
N GLU A 31 -8.80 4.99 -15.07
CA GLU A 31 -8.05 4.84 -16.33
C GLU A 31 -6.90 3.85 -16.19
N GLU A 32 -6.52 3.21 -17.28
CA GLU A 32 -5.36 2.33 -17.38
C GLU A 32 -4.06 3.13 -17.18
N ARG A 33 -3.05 2.52 -16.54
CA ARG A 33 -1.75 3.16 -16.38
C ARG A 33 -0.98 3.12 -17.69
N ASN A 34 -0.22 4.18 -17.94
CA ASN A 34 0.84 4.14 -18.94
C ASN A 34 1.87 3.09 -18.54
N LEU A 35 2.23 2.24 -19.48
CA LEU A 35 3.29 1.27 -19.27
C LEU A 35 4.62 2.00 -19.14
N LEU A 36 5.38 1.65 -18.10
CA LEU A 36 6.71 2.20 -17.86
C LEU A 36 7.74 1.42 -18.68
N ASP A 37 8.71 2.12 -19.25
CA ASP A 37 9.89 1.49 -19.79
C ASP A 37 10.83 0.97 -18.68
N GLU A 38 11.76 0.12 -19.04
CA GLU A 38 12.65 -0.56 -18.09
C GLU A 38 13.57 0.42 -17.34
N GLU A 39 14.05 1.48 -18.02
CA GLU A 39 14.92 2.51 -17.43
C GLU A 39 14.17 3.33 -16.39
N THR A 40 12.98 3.83 -16.72
CA THR A 40 12.10 4.56 -15.79
C THR A 40 11.74 3.70 -14.60
N LEU A 41 11.45 2.41 -14.83
CA LEU A 41 11.14 1.48 -13.77
C LEU A 41 12.32 1.32 -12.81
N GLN A 42 13.54 1.14 -13.33
CA GLN A 42 14.75 0.97 -12.52
C GLN A 42 15.02 2.22 -11.66
N ASN A 43 14.92 3.41 -12.25
CA ASN A 43 15.07 4.66 -11.51
C ASN A 43 14.04 4.80 -10.38
N ASN A 44 12.77 4.43 -10.63
CA ASN A 44 11.73 4.43 -9.61
C ASN A 44 12.02 3.42 -8.49
N LEU A 45 12.53 2.24 -8.81
CA LEU A 45 12.91 1.22 -7.82
C LEU A 45 14.02 1.72 -6.90
N GLU A 46 15.03 2.38 -7.44
CA GLU A 46 16.13 2.97 -6.66
C GLU A 46 15.65 4.08 -5.73
N GLY A 47 14.78 4.97 -6.23
CA GLY A 47 14.16 6.01 -5.42
C GLY A 47 13.31 5.47 -4.26
N ILE A 48 12.49 4.44 -4.52
CA ILE A 48 11.70 3.76 -3.48
C ILE A 48 12.62 3.09 -2.45
N ARG A 49 13.66 2.41 -2.90
CA ARG A 49 14.65 1.78 -2.02
C ARG A 49 15.27 2.80 -1.07
N ALA A 50 15.80 3.92 -1.61
CA ALA A 50 16.43 4.96 -0.83
C ALA A 50 15.48 5.60 0.23
N GLN A 51 14.18 5.68 -0.06
CA GLN A 51 13.19 6.14 0.91
C GLN A 51 12.88 5.07 1.97
N LEU A 52 12.79 3.79 1.59
CA LEU A 52 12.54 2.69 2.54
C LEU A 52 13.69 2.54 3.54
N GLU A 53 14.92 2.71 3.11
CA GLU A 53 16.12 2.66 3.97
C GLU A 53 16.08 3.67 5.13
N LYS A 54 15.37 4.80 4.95
CA LYS A 54 15.17 5.81 6.00
C LYS A 54 14.08 5.43 7.02
N LEU A 55 13.17 4.53 6.64
CA LEU A 55 11.97 4.22 7.43
C LEU A 55 12.03 2.84 8.10
N VAL A 56 12.70 1.90 7.48
CA VAL A 56 12.80 0.50 7.91
C VAL A 56 14.27 0.14 8.04
N ASP A 57 14.64 -0.52 9.11
CA ASP A 57 15.98 -1.08 9.28
C ASP A 57 16.16 -2.26 8.30
N LEU A 58 16.86 -2.01 7.19
CA LEU A 58 17.09 -2.99 6.15
C LEU A 58 18.18 -4.02 6.52
N ASP A 59 18.94 -3.83 7.59
CA ASP A 59 19.87 -4.86 8.10
C ASP A 59 19.07 -6.02 8.71
N ASN A 60 17.88 -5.75 9.22
CA ASN A 60 16.96 -6.72 9.81
C ASN A 60 15.70 -7.00 8.96
N ALA A 61 15.57 -6.38 7.79
CA ALA A 61 14.50 -6.62 6.83
C ALA A 61 15.05 -7.12 5.50
N THR A 62 14.23 -7.86 4.77
CA THR A 62 14.60 -8.34 3.43
C THR A 62 13.93 -7.46 2.37
N LEU A 63 14.73 -6.84 1.52
CA LEU A 63 14.24 -6.11 0.35
C LEU A 63 14.31 -7.03 -0.87
N VAL A 64 13.19 -7.17 -1.58
CA VAL A 64 13.10 -8.04 -2.77
C VAL A 64 12.38 -7.33 -3.92
N ASN A 65 12.72 -7.73 -5.14
CA ASN A 65 12.07 -7.27 -6.35
C ASN A 65 11.36 -8.45 -7.04
N ASN A 66 10.06 -8.34 -7.31
CA ASN A 66 9.32 -9.43 -7.94
C ASN A 66 9.76 -9.71 -9.39
N PHE A 67 10.49 -8.81 -10.02
CA PHE A 67 11.09 -9.06 -11.33
C PHE A 67 12.06 -10.24 -11.32
N ASP A 68 12.77 -10.48 -10.21
CA ASP A 68 13.79 -11.52 -10.09
C ASP A 68 13.23 -12.93 -10.31
N TRP A 69 12.00 -13.18 -9.91
CA TRP A 69 11.35 -14.48 -10.11
C TRP A 69 10.35 -14.47 -11.27
N THR A 70 9.73 -13.36 -11.57
CA THR A 70 8.67 -13.28 -12.59
C THR A 70 9.25 -13.36 -14.01
N LYS A 71 10.42 -12.76 -14.26
CA LYS A 71 11.06 -12.74 -15.58
C LYS A 71 11.31 -14.12 -16.20
N ASN A 72 11.43 -15.14 -15.37
CA ASN A 72 11.72 -16.51 -15.81
C ASN A 72 10.46 -17.40 -15.91
N VAL A 73 9.26 -16.84 -15.60
CA VAL A 73 8.01 -17.59 -15.67
C VAL A 73 7.42 -17.44 -17.07
N ASN A 74 7.34 -18.54 -17.80
CA ASN A 74 6.65 -18.50 -19.10
C ASN A 74 5.12 -18.47 -18.92
N VAL A 75 4.43 -18.00 -19.93
CA VAL A 75 2.97 -17.78 -19.87
C VAL A 75 2.19 -19.09 -19.66
N LEU A 76 2.64 -20.19 -20.21
CA LEU A 76 1.95 -21.49 -20.06
C LEU A 76 2.09 -22.03 -18.64
N ASP A 77 3.26 -21.89 -18.04
CA ASP A 77 3.48 -22.26 -16.64
C ASP A 77 2.67 -21.38 -15.70
N PHE A 78 2.60 -20.08 -15.96
CA PHE A 78 1.76 -19.17 -15.19
C PHE A 78 0.28 -19.54 -15.24
N LEU A 79 -0.25 -19.79 -16.43
CA LEU A 79 -1.66 -20.19 -16.60
C LEU A 79 -1.95 -21.54 -15.96
N ARG A 80 -1.03 -22.52 -16.11
CA ARG A 80 -1.18 -23.85 -15.52
C ARG A 80 -1.07 -23.83 -13.99
N ASP A 81 -0.11 -23.10 -13.44
CA ASP A 81 0.26 -23.22 -12.02
C ASP A 81 -0.36 -22.14 -11.13
N VAL A 82 -0.78 -21.03 -11.71
CA VAL A 82 -1.47 -19.92 -11.02
C VAL A 82 -2.91 -19.79 -11.52
N GLY A 83 -3.09 -19.61 -12.81
CA GLY A 83 -4.39 -19.33 -13.42
C GLY A 83 -5.47 -20.37 -13.09
N LYS A 84 -5.12 -21.66 -13.11
CA LYS A 84 -6.08 -22.75 -12.78
C LYS A 84 -6.65 -22.67 -11.35
N HIS A 85 -5.99 -21.96 -10.44
CA HIS A 85 -6.44 -21.84 -9.05
C HIS A 85 -7.37 -20.62 -8.82
N ALA A 86 -7.55 -19.77 -9.82
CA ALA A 86 -8.45 -18.63 -9.79
C ALA A 86 -9.62 -18.85 -10.77
N THR A 87 -10.84 -18.72 -10.28
CA THR A 87 -12.02 -18.78 -11.16
C THR A 87 -12.40 -17.38 -11.61
N ILE A 88 -12.80 -17.23 -12.87
CA ILE A 88 -13.29 -15.96 -13.43
C ILE A 88 -14.39 -15.36 -12.54
N ASN A 89 -15.34 -16.19 -12.07
CA ASN A 89 -16.43 -15.71 -11.21
C ASN A 89 -15.94 -15.08 -9.91
N GLN A 90 -14.88 -15.63 -9.28
CA GLN A 90 -14.27 -15.04 -8.09
C GLN A 90 -13.54 -13.74 -8.42
N MET A 91 -12.85 -13.68 -9.56
CA MET A 91 -12.12 -12.48 -9.99
C MET A 91 -13.08 -11.34 -10.31
N VAL A 92 -14.13 -11.59 -11.08
CA VAL A 92 -15.17 -10.59 -11.43
C VAL A 92 -15.94 -10.12 -10.20
N GLY A 93 -16.14 -10.98 -9.20
CA GLY A 93 -16.79 -10.62 -7.95
C GLY A 93 -16.00 -9.67 -7.04
N ARG A 94 -14.74 -9.37 -7.36
CA ARG A 94 -13.93 -8.41 -6.60
C ARG A 94 -14.39 -6.97 -6.91
N GLU A 95 -14.51 -6.15 -5.86
CA GLU A 95 -15.02 -4.77 -6.00
C GLU A 95 -14.19 -3.93 -6.98
N SER A 96 -12.86 -4.03 -6.93
CA SER A 96 -11.96 -3.32 -7.84
C SER A 96 -12.17 -3.70 -9.31
N VAL A 97 -12.43 -4.98 -9.59
CA VAL A 97 -12.70 -5.47 -10.96
C VAL A 97 -14.11 -5.08 -11.40
N ARG A 98 -15.11 -5.30 -10.54
CA ARG A 98 -16.51 -4.98 -10.84
C ARG A 98 -16.69 -3.50 -11.16
N SER A 99 -16.17 -2.61 -10.32
CA SER A 99 -16.21 -1.16 -10.53
C SER A 99 -15.59 -0.75 -11.87
N ARG A 100 -14.48 -1.38 -12.26
CA ARG A 100 -13.84 -1.13 -13.57
C ARG A 100 -14.66 -1.68 -14.74
N MET A 101 -15.26 -2.86 -14.60
CA MET A 101 -16.11 -3.43 -15.65
C MET A 101 -17.39 -2.61 -15.90
N GLU A 102 -17.92 -1.96 -14.86
CA GLU A 102 -19.07 -1.07 -14.94
C GLU A 102 -18.71 0.34 -15.44
N SER A 103 -17.43 0.68 -15.51
CA SER A 103 -16.98 1.97 -16.05
C SER A 103 -17.09 2.03 -17.58
N THR A 104 -17.13 3.25 -18.13
CA THR A 104 -17.21 3.48 -19.57
C THR A 104 -16.02 2.94 -20.37
N HIS A 105 -14.85 2.81 -19.72
CA HIS A 105 -13.61 2.34 -20.36
C HIS A 105 -13.38 0.84 -20.18
N GLY A 106 -14.16 0.17 -19.30
CA GLY A 106 -14.00 -1.24 -19.01
C GLY A 106 -12.67 -1.54 -18.29
N ILE A 107 -12.23 -2.80 -18.35
CA ILE A 107 -10.97 -3.27 -17.77
C ILE A 107 -10.20 -4.07 -18.84
N SER A 108 -8.92 -3.79 -19.02
CA SER A 108 -8.08 -4.58 -19.93
C SER A 108 -7.76 -5.95 -19.30
N PHE A 109 -7.40 -6.93 -20.13
CA PHE A 109 -6.96 -8.24 -19.65
C PHE A 109 -5.71 -8.12 -18.78
N THR A 110 -4.84 -7.17 -19.09
CA THR A 110 -3.64 -6.85 -18.32
C THR A 110 -3.99 -6.43 -16.89
N GLU A 111 -4.85 -5.43 -16.73
CA GLU A 111 -5.35 -4.99 -15.42
C GLU A 111 -6.12 -6.11 -14.68
N PHE A 112 -6.97 -6.84 -15.40
CA PHE A 112 -7.75 -7.94 -14.85
C PHE A 112 -6.87 -9.05 -14.28
N SER A 113 -5.74 -9.35 -14.92
CA SER A 113 -4.81 -10.39 -14.49
C SER A 113 -3.88 -9.95 -13.35
N TYR A 114 -3.81 -8.65 -13.03
CA TYR A 114 -2.91 -8.11 -12.00
C TYR A 114 -3.01 -8.84 -10.65
N MET A 115 -4.22 -9.13 -10.19
CA MET A 115 -4.43 -9.84 -8.93
C MET A 115 -3.76 -11.22 -8.89
N LEU A 116 -3.58 -11.86 -10.05
CA LEU A 116 -2.90 -13.15 -10.13
C LEU A 116 -1.39 -13.00 -10.01
N LEU A 117 -0.84 -11.89 -10.50
CA LEU A 117 0.59 -11.59 -10.36
C LEU A 117 0.93 -11.34 -8.89
N GLN A 118 0.15 -10.53 -8.19
CA GLN A 118 0.35 -10.29 -6.76
C GLN A 118 0.10 -11.55 -5.92
N ALA A 119 -0.88 -12.37 -6.30
CA ALA A 119 -1.10 -13.66 -5.65
C ALA A 119 0.09 -14.62 -5.84
N PHE A 120 0.70 -14.61 -7.03
CA PHE A 120 1.90 -15.38 -7.30
C PHE A 120 3.10 -14.87 -6.49
N ASP A 121 3.27 -13.58 -6.36
CA ASP A 121 4.31 -12.98 -5.51
C ASP A 121 4.18 -13.44 -4.06
N PHE A 122 2.96 -13.37 -3.50
CA PHE A 122 2.73 -13.83 -2.12
C PHE A 122 3.01 -15.32 -1.96
N TRP A 123 2.55 -16.15 -2.90
CA TRP A 123 2.88 -17.58 -2.88
C TRP A 123 4.37 -17.83 -2.98
N TRP A 124 5.09 -17.09 -3.83
CA TRP A 124 6.54 -17.22 -4.01
C TRP A 124 7.30 -16.84 -2.73
N LEU A 125 6.91 -15.73 -2.10
CA LEU A 125 7.46 -15.28 -0.81
C LEU A 125 7.16 -16.29 0.31
N HIS A 126 5.96 -16.83 0.35
CA HIS A 126 5.59 -17.87 1.30
C HIS A 126 6.50 -19.10 1.15
N LYS A 127 6.70 -19.54 -0.09
CA LYS A 127 7.53 -20.73 -0.38
C LYS A 127 9.02 -20.54 -0.08
N ASN A 128 9.57 -19.37 -0.39
CA ASN A 128 11.03 -19.16 -0.38
C ASN A 128 11.53 -18.39 0.86
N PHE A 129 10.66 -17.62 1.51
CA PHE A 129 10.99 -16.82 2.69
C PHE A 129 10.11 -17.12 3.91
N ASN A 130 9.26 -18.14 3.86
CA ASN A 130 8.28 -18.45 4.91
C ASN A 130 7.39 -17.23 5.27
N CYS A 131 7.02 -16.42 4.29
CA CYS A 131 6.15 -15.28 4.48
C CYS A 131 4.71 -15.76 4.75
N GLU A 132 4.20 -15.55 5.95
CA GLU A 132 2.87 -16.02 6.37
C GLU A 132 1.82 -14.91 6.36
N LEU A 133 2.24 -13.63 6.34
CA LEU A 133 1.34 -12.49 6.41
C LEU A 133 1.64 -11.49 5.29
N GLN A 134 0.64 -11.15 4.47
CA GLN A 134 0.69 -10.00 3.57
C GLN A 134 -0.16 -8.86 4.14
N ILE A 135 0.41 -7.65 4.13
CA ILE A 135 -0.23 -6.45 4.67
C ILE A 135 -0.40 -5.38 3.58
N GLY A 136 -1.45 -4.57 3.68
CA GLY A 136 -1.70 -3.50 2.71
C GLY A 136 -2.84 -2.55 3.10
N GLY A 137 -3.11 -1.56 2.28
CA GLY A 137 -4.33 -0.75 2.39
C GLY A 137 -5.58 -1.55 2.07
N SER A 138 -6.75 -1.05 2.46
CA SER A 138 -8.04 -1.73 2.22
C SER A 138 -8.34 -1.96 0.73
N ASP A 139 -7.79 -1.14 -0.15
CA ASP A 139 -7.86 -1.31 -1.61
C ASP A 139 -7.13 -2.56 -2.10
N GLN A 140 -6.16 -3.07 -1.32
CA GLN A 140 -5.37 -4.26 -1.64
C GLN A 140 -6.01 -5.57 -1.18
N TRP A 141 -7.13 -5.52 -0.44
CA TRP A 141 -7.76 -6.72 0.11
C TRP A 141 -8.05 -7.80 -0.95
N GLY A 142 -8.54 -7.41 -2.11
CA GLY A 142 -8.82 -8.33 -3.22
C GLY A 142 -7.60 -9.13 -3.66
N ASN A 143 -6.48 -8.44 -3.87
CA ASN A 143 -5.21 -9.04 -4.30
C ASN A 143 -4.61 -9.93 -3.20
N ILE A 144 -4.60 -9.45 -1.96
CA ILE A 144 -4.09 -10.19 -0.78
C ILE A 144 -4.90 -11.48 -0.57
N ALA A 145 -6.23 -11.39 -0.58
CA ALA A 145 -7.11 -12.55 -0.41
C ALA A 145 -6.94 -13.58 -1.54
N GLN A 146 -6.63 -13.13 -2.76
CA GLN A 146 -6.31 -14.04 -3.86
C GLN A 146 -4.99 -14.79 -3.61
N GLY A 147 -3.99 -14.12 -3.02
CA GLY A 147 -2.73 -14.74 -2.62
C GLY A 147 -2.90 -15.78 -1.52
N VAL A 148 -3.67 -15.47 -0.48
CA VAL A 148 -4.04 -16.43 0.58
C VAL A 148 -4.72 -17.67 0.00
N ASP A 149 -5.65 -17.46 -0.94
CA ASP A 149 -6.37 -18.55 -1.60
C ASP A 149 -5.45 -19.41 -2.48
N LEU A 150 -4.51 -18.79 -3.20
CA LEU A 150 -3.51 -19.48 -4.01
C LEU A 150 -2.60 -20.34 -3.13
N ILE A 151 -2.07 -19.81 -2.02
CA ILE A 151 -1.24 -20.56 -1.07
C ILE A 151 -2.00 -21.77 -0.54
N ARG A 152 -3.23 -21.59 -0.10
CA ARG A 152 -4.09 -22.67 0.38
C ARG A 152 -4.32 -23.76 -0.66
N ARG A 153 -4.63 -23.38 -1.91
CA ARG A 153 -4.96 -24.34 -3.00
C ARG A 153 -3.72 -25.03 -3.56
N ARG A 154 -2.62 -24.29 -3.74
CA ARG A 154 -1.42 -24.80 -4.39
C ARG A 154 -0.49 -25.52 -3.41
N SER A 155 -0.33 -25.00 -2.20
CA SER A 155 0.63 -25.51 -1.19
C SER A 155 -0.03 -26.24 -0.04
N ARG A 156 -1.38 -26.20 0.08
CA ARG A 156 -2.14 -26.71 1.24
C ARG A 156 -1.65 -26.13 2.57
N ALA A 157 -1.14 -24.92 2.53
CA ALA A 157 -0.61 -24.18 3.67
C ALA A 157 -1.57 -23.05 4.07
N THR A 158 -1.35 -22.49 5.26
CA THR A 158 -2.10 -21.35 5.78
C THR A 158 -1.24 -20.10 5.63
N ALA A 159 -1.87 -19.04 5.12
CA ALA A 159 -1.31 -17.69 5.12
C ALA A 159 -2.41 -16.69 5.49
N HIS A 160 -2.02 -15.49 5.85
CA HIS A 160 -2.91 -14.46 6.39
C HIS A 160 -2.80 -13.16 5.61
N GLY A 161 -3.88 -12.39 5.60
CA GLY A 161 -3.93 -11.05 5.06
C GLY A 161 -4.38 -10.07 6.14
N LEU A 162 -3.78 -8.89 6.19
CA LEU A 162 -4.20 -7.79 7.05
C LEU A 162 -4.27 -6.51 6.23
N THR A 163 -5.40 -5.82 6.30
CA THR A 163 -5.56 -4.52 5.67
C THR A 163 -6.02 -3.47 6.68
N TRP A 164 -5.70 -2.22 6.40
CA TRP A 164 -6.16 -1.07 7.17
C TRP A 164 -6.82 -0.05 6.24
N PRO A 165 -7.69 0.82 6.79
CA PRO A 165 -8.32 1.88 6.01
C PRO A 165 -7.29 2.77 5.32
N LEU A 166 -7.62 3.20 4.10
CA LEU A 166 -6.81 4.21 3.41
C LEU A 166 -6.80 5.51 4.21
N ILE A 167 -5.69 6.23 4.12
CA ILE A 167 -5.57 7.54 4.73
C ILE A 167 -6.44 8.50 3.90
N THR A 168 -7.49 9.03 4.53
CA THR A 168 -8.39 10.03 3.96
C THR A 168 -8.41 11.24 4.87
N ARG A 169 -8.75 12.39 4.33
CA ARG A 169 -9.05 13.61 5.10
C ARG A 169 -10.49 13.57 5.62
N SER A 170 -10.82 14.43 6.58
CA SER A 170 -12.18 14.57 7.12
C SER A 170 -13.23 14.97 6.06
N ASP A 171 -12.80 15.60 4.96
CA ASP A 171 -13.62 15.91 3.79
C ASP A 171 -13.87 14.70 2.86
N GLY A 172 -13.37 13.51 3.21
CA GLY A 172 -13.49 12.27 2.43
C GLY A 172 -12.51 12.15 1.27
N GLN A 173 -11.68 13.14 1.01
CA GLN A 173 -10.65 13.06 -0.03
C GLN A 173 -9.51 12.13 0.38
N LYS A 174 -8.97 11.38 -0.59
CA LYS A 174 -7.79 10.54 -0.34
C LYS A 174 -6.58 11.44 -0.06
N TYR A 175 -5.87 11.12 1.02
CA TYR A 175 -4.62 11.79 1.37
C TYR A 175 -3.59 11.67 0.24
N GLY A 176 -2.82 12.74 -0.02
CA GLY A 176 -1.81 12.77 -1.08
C GLY A 176 -2.35 13.00 -2.50
N LYS A 177 -3.65 13.30 -2.67
CA LYS A 177 -4.27 13.71 -3.93
C LYS A 177 -4.94 15.08 -3.80
N SER A 178 -4.30 16.02 -3.10
CA SER A 178 -4.81 17.39 -3.01
C SER A 178 -4.63 18.14 -4.33
N VAL A 179 -5.41 19.20 -4.52
CA VAL A 179 -5.26 20.13 -5.65
C VAL A 179 -3.85 20.73 -5.71
N ASP A 180 -3.19 20.82 -4.55
CA ASP A 180 -1.83 21.36 -4.38
C ASP A 180 -0.71 20.32 -4.59
N GLY A 181 -1.04 19.10 -5.01
CA GLY A 181 -0.08 18.03 -5.26
C GLY A 181 0.15 17.08 -4.08
N ALA A 182 1.01 16.09 -4.28
CA ALA A 182 1.43 15.15 -3.25
C ALA A 182 2.55 15.78 -2.40
N ILE A 183 2.51 15.51 -1.09
CA ILE A 183 3.63 15.82 -0.21
C ILE A 183 4.61 14.65 -0.21
N TRP A 184 5.88 14.93 -0.45
CA TRP A 184 6.92 13.92 -0.58
C TRP A 184 7.80 13.88 0.67
N LEU A 185 8.30 12.70 1.01
CA LEU A 185 9.28 12.51 2.09
C LEU A 185 10.71 12.92 1.66
N ASP A 186 10.91 13.10 0.37
CA ASP A 186 12.18 13.56 -0.19
C ASP A 186 12.25 15.08 -0.13
N ALA A 187 13.32 15.60 0.51
CA ALA A 187 13.54 17.03 0.69
C ALA A 187 13.83 17.79 -0.63
N GLU A 188 14.25 17.08 -1.67
CA GLU A 188 14.43 17.68 -3.01
C GLU A 188 13.07 17.83 -3.73
N MET A 189 12.07 17.02 -3.39
CA MET A 189 10.72 17.06 -3.98
C MET A 189 9.75 17.94 -3.17
N THR A 190 9.88 17.97 -1.86
CA THR A 190 9.11 18.84 -0.95
C THR A 190 10.06 19.44 0.06
N LEU A 191 10.21 20.76 0.01
CA LEU A 191 11.11 21.46 0.94
C LEU A 191 10.70 21.22 2.40
N PRO A 192 11.64 21.08 3.35
CA PRO A 192 11.32 20.86 4.76
C PRO A 192 10.36 21.88 5.36
N TYR A 193 10.43 23.14 4.91
CA TYR A 193 9.51 24.20 5.31
C TYR A 193 8.08 23.93 4.80
N GLU A 194 7.92 23.52 3.53
CA GLU A 194 6.62 23.20 2.93
C GLU A 194 6.03 21.96 3.60
N PHE A 195 6.85 20.95 3.88
CA PHE A 195 6.47 19.76 4.63
C PHE A 195 5.94 20.12 6.01
N HIS A 196 6.65 20.96 6.75
CA HIS A 196 6.22 21.44 8.06
C HIS A 196 4.90 22.24 7.98
N GLN A 197 4.82 23.19 7.03
CA GLN A 197 3.61 24.00 6.84
C GLN A 197 2.39 23.18 6.46
N TYR A 198 2.59 22.09 5.72
CA TYR A 198 1.51 21.18 5.38
C TYR A 198 0.89 20.56 6.64
N TRP A 199 1.71 20.08 7.56
CA TRP A 199 1.24 19.46 8.81
C TRP A 199 0.59 20.47 9.76
N LEU A 200 1.05 21.71 9.80
CA LEU A 200 0.42 22.77 10.58
C LEU A 200 -0.99 23.17 10.10
N ARG A 201 -1.34 22.81 8.85
CA ARG A 201 -2.65 23.13 8.26
C ARG A 201 -3.61 21.93 8.24
N VAL A 202 -3.25 20.87 8.93
CA VAL A 202 -4.13 19.71 9.05
C VAL A 202 -5.35 20.12 9.88
N ASP A 203 -6.54 19.69 9.45
CA ASP A 203 -7.78 19.89 10.18
C ASP A 203 -7.72 19.17 11.54
N ASP A 204 -8.12 19.82 12.62
CA ASP A 204 -8.08 19.25 13.97
C ASP A 204 -8.84 17.93 14.07
N ARG A 205 -9.93 17.76 13.30
CA ARG A 205 -10.69 16.51 13.19
C ARG A 205 -9.89 15.33 12.64
N ASP A 206 -8.77 15.58 11.96
CA ASP A 206 -7.88 14.58 11.41
C ASP A 206 -6.67 14.28 12.30
N LEU A 207 -6.41 15.12 13.31
CA LEU A 207 -5.21 15.10 14.12
C LEU A 207 -4.96 13.74 14.78
N GLU A 208 -5.90 13.24 15.57
CA GLU A 208 -5.77 11.96 16.25
C GLU A 208 -5.49 10.81 15.26
N ARG A 209 -6.27 10.76 14.20
CA ARG A 209 -6.16 9.72 13.18
C ARG A 209 -4.80 9.75 12.50
N PHE A 210 -4.26 10.93 12.18
CA PHE A 210 -2.95 11.06 11.55
C PHE A 210 -1.82 10.75 12.52
N LEU A 211 -1.93 11.13 13.77
CA LEU A 211 -0.97 10.73 14.81
C LEU A 211 -0.92 9.21 14.94
N LEU A 212 -2.08 8.54 15.00
CA LEU A 212 -2.17 7.08 15.08
C LEU A 212 -1.60 6.36 13.85
N GLN A 213 -1.79 6.91 12.65
CA GLN A 213 -1.41 6.25 11.40
C GLN A 213 0.02 6.57 10.94
N LEU A 214 0.49 7.79 11.18
CA LEU A 214 1.72 8.33 10.58
C LEU A 214 2.87 8.49 11.57
N THR A 215 2.64 8.36 12.88
CA THR A 215 3.71 8.45 13.87
C THR A 215 3.99 7.09 14.52
N LEU A 216 5.09 7.01 15.27
CA LEU A 216 5.44 5.84 16.10
C LEU A 216 5.11 6.07 17.58
N LEU A 217 4.41 7.15 17.91
CA LEU A 217 3.94 7.40 19.27
C LEU A 217 3.04 6.27 19.75
N ASP A 218 3.05 5.99 21.04
CA ASP A 218 2.11 5.05 21.65
C ASP A 218 0.71 5.66 21.76
N VAL A 219 -0.29 4.79 21.86
CA VAL A 219 -1.70 5.21 21.85
C VAL A 219 -2.04 6.12 23.04
N ASN A 220 -1.49 5.86 24.23
CA ASN A 220 -1.78 6.66 25.41
C ASN A 220 -1.21 8.07 25.26
N GLY A 221 0.05 8.18 24.79
CA GLY A 221 0.66 9.48 24.51
C GLY A 221 -0.10 10.27 23.45
N ILE A 222 -0.63 9.61 22.41
CA ILE A 222 -1.49 10.29 21.42
C ILE A 222 -2.77 10.79 22.07
N THR A 223 -3.43 9.98 22.91
CA THR A 223 -4.67 10.39 23.58
C THR A 223 -4.44 11.59 24.49
N GLU A 224 -3.33 11.62 25.21
CA GLU A 224 -2.95 12.76 26.06
C GLU A 224 -2.71 14.03 25.22
N LEU A 225 -1.93 13.94 24.13
CA LEU A 225 -1.67 15.06 23.24
C LEU A 225 -2.94 15.63 22.61
N VAL A 226 -3.85 14.77 22.17
CA VAL A 226 -5.12 15.19 21.57
C VAL A 226 -5.98 15.89 22.61
N HIS A 227 -6.08 15.36 23.84
CA HIS A 227 -6.82 15.97 24.92
C HIS A 227 -6.26 17.35 25.32
N GLU A 228 -4.95 17.50 25.41
CA GLU A 228 -4.30 18.78 25.66
C GLU A 228 -4.63 19.80 24.56
N HIS A 229 -4.56 19.37 23.29
CA HIS A 229 -4.86 20.21 22.15
C HIS A 229 -6.32 20.70 22.16
N GLU A 230 -7.28 19.81 22.37
CA GLU A 230 -8.71 20.15 22.48
C GLU A 230 -9.00 21.12 23.64
N THR A 231 -8.35 20.93 24.79
CA THR A 231 -8.48 21.81 25.96
C THR A 231 -7.91 23.19 25.65
N CYS A 232 -6.81 23.28 24.93
CA CYS A 232 -6.21 24.56 24.51
C CYS A 232 -7.10 25.31 23.51
N LEU A 233 -7.74 24.62 22.56
CA LEU A 233 -8.66 25.22 21.60
C LEU A 233 -9.89 25.79 22.27
N LEU A 234 -10.49 25.08 23.25
CA LEU A 234 -11.63 25.60 24.02
C LEU A 234 -11.28 26.89 24.76
N TYR A 235 -10.10 26.95 25.35
CA TYR A 235 -9.63 28.15 26.05
C TYR A 235 -9.44 29.36 25.10
N THR A 236 -8.94 29.11 23.88
CA THR A 236 -8.73 30.19 22.89
C THR A 236 -10.03 30.70 22.28
N SER A 237 -11.06 29.84 22.12
CA SER A 237 -12.38 30.25 21.63
C SER A 237 -13.13 31.12 22.63
N ASP A 238 -13.07 30.79 23.93
CA ASP A 238 -13.69 31.57 24.99
C ASP A 238 -13.02 32.96 25.17
N ALA A 239 -11.72 33.05 24.89
CA ALA A 239 -11.00 34.35 24.97
C ALA A 239 -11.27 35.26 23.75
N ALA A 240 -11.84 34.75 22.67
CA ALA A 240 -12.17 35.52 21.48
C ALA A 240 -13.60 36.14 21.57
N ASP A 241 -14.43 35.67 22.51
CA ASP A 241 -15.79 36.14 22.73
C ASP A 241 -15.89 37.17 23.86
N GLU A 242 -14.81 37.57 24.55
CA GLU A 242 -14.68 38.70 25.45
C GLU A 242 -14.04 39.94 24.74
#